data_c778312db718537cdc3ad74654709559
#
_entry.id   c778312db718537cdc3ad74654709559
#
_cell.length_a   1.000
_cell.length_b   1.000
_cell.length_c   1.000
_cell.angle_alpha   90.00
_cell.angle_beta   90.00
_cell.angle_gamma   90.00
#
_symmetry.space_group_name_H-M   'P 1'
#
loop_
_entity.id
_entity.type
_entity.pdbx_description
1 polymer ?
#
loop_
_entity_poly.entity_id
_entity_poly.type
_entity_poly.pdbx_seq_one_letter_code
_entity_poly.pdbx_strand_id
1 'polypeptide(L)'
;MSQANHQDRDENGTCDAAAPARPGPSLSEQPSGRMSEQEFEDVVGDALDQIPADLTEAMDNVVVLIQDEPDPEMLTDEEYDEAGRPTLLGLYDGVPLTERDEGWSMVLPDRILIFRGPLERWCTSREELVEEITVTVIHEVAHHFGIPDERLHELGWE
;
A
#
# COMPACT_ATOMS: atom_id res chain seq x y z
N MET A 1 80.38 22.96 -9.34
CA MET A 1 79.94 22.86 -9.01
C MET A 1 78.67 22.88 -8.69
N SER A 2 77.90 22.69 -8.71
CA SER A 2 76.78 22.87 -8.37
C SER A 2 75.87 22.05 -8.57
N GLN A 3 75.16 21.69 -8.15
CA GLN A 3 74.24 20.97 -8.21
C GLN A 3 73.01 21.24 -8.08
N ALA A 4 72.32 21.09 -8.42
CA ALA A 4 71.19 21.37 -8.50
C ALA A 4 70.33 20.56 -7.96
N ASN A 5 69.88 20.58 -7.29
CA ASN A 5 69.04 19.93 -6.75
C ASN A 5 67.79 20.05 -7.06
N HIS A 6 67.20 19.52 -7.28
CA HIS A 6 66.07 19.59 -7.62
C HIS A 6 65.21 18.92 -6.89
N GLN A 7 64.42 19.23 -6.49
CA GLN A 7 63.51 18.67 -5.86
C GLN A 7 62.36 18.69 -6.45
N ASP A 8 61.97 17.94 -6.78
CA ASP A 8 60.78 17.91 -7.21
C ASP A 8 59.88 17.57 -6.40
N ARG A 9 59.20 18.00 -6.09
CA ARG A 9 58.23 17.79 -5.38
C ARG A 9 57.12 17.56 -5.97
N ASP A 10 56.77 16.76 -6.15
CA ASP A 10 55.66 16.42 -6.58
C ASP A 10 54.72 16.44 -5.83
N GLU A 11 54.45 17.10 -5.46
CA GLU A 11 53.49 17.28 -4.79
C GLU A 11 52.36 17.04 -5.22
N ASN A 12 52.04 16.49 -5.70
CA ASN A 12 50.89 16.29 -6.04
C ASN A 12 50.18 15.72 -5.24
N GLY A 13 50.05 15.85 -4.64
CA GLY A 13 49.30 15.48 -3.84
C GLY A 13 48.04 15.23 -4.08
N THR A 14 47.67 15.21 -4.53
CA THR A 14 46.56 14.95 -4.88
C THR A 14 45.75 14.25 -4.37
N CYS A 15 45.73 13.96 -3.85
CA CYS A 15 44.90 13.54 -3.17
C CYS A 15 43.68 13.56 -3.37
N ASP A 16 43.28 13.50 -3.94
CA ASP A 16 42.13 13.44 -4.19
C ASP A 16 41.52 12.42 -3.76
N ALA A 17 41.60 12.19 -2.96
CA ALA A 17 40.83 11.43 -2.37
C ALA A 17 39.52 11.64 -2.75
N ALA A 18 39.10 11.12 -3.62
CA ALA A 18 37.76 11.00 -3.82
C ALA A 18 37.19 10.55 -2.54
N ALA A 19 36.49 11.35 -1.97
CA ALA A 19 35.76 10.93 -0.84
C ALA A 19 35.03 9.65 -1.22
N PRO A 20 35.17 8.62 -0.47
CA PRO A 20 34.47 7.42 -0.78
C PRO A 20 33.01 7.81 -0.94
N ALA A 21 32.48 7.45 -2.04
CA ALA A 21 31.11 7.65 -2.25
C ALA A 21 30.43 7.23 -0.96
N ARG A 22 29.77 8.11 -0.34
CA ARG A 22 28.95 7.73 0.75
C ARG A 22 28.14 6.59 0.26
N PRO A 23 28.13 5.51 0.97
CA PRO A 23 27.07 4.58 0.73
C PRO A 23 25.84 5.45 0.80
N GLY A 24 25.14 5.50 -0.26
CA GLY A 24 23.82 6.06 -0.25
C GLY A 24 23.12 5.50 0.96
N PRO A 25 22.12 6.17 1.45
CA PRO A 25 21.41 5.67 2.60
C PRO A 25 21.29 4.19 2.37
N SER A 26 21.90 3.49 3.24
CA SER A 26 21.75 2.08 3.29
C SER A 26 20.28 1.89 3.05
N LEU A 27 19.94 1.35 1.93
CA LEU A 27 18.62 0.81 1.81
C LEU A 27 18.63 -0.18 2.96
N SER A 28 18.27 0.35 4.10
CA SER A 28 18.08 -0.49 5.23
C SER A 28 17.22 -1.57 4.69
N GLU A 29 17.75 -2.74 4.68
CA GLU A 29 17.03 -3.90 4.29
C GLU A 29 15.71 -3.84 5.01
N GLN A 30 14.76 -3.26 4.33
CA GLN A 30 13.40 -3.29 4.77
C GLN A 30 13.06 -4.77 4.83
N PRO A 31 12.57 -5.27 5.93
CA PRO A 31 12.19 -6.66 5.97
C PRO A 31 11.30 -6.93 4.76
N SER A 32 11.65 -7.97 4.06
CA SER A 32 11.02 -8.38 2.82
C SER A 32 9.50 -8.27 2.96
N GLY A 33 8.89 -7.40 2.17
CA GLY A 33 7.45 -7.21 2.21
C GLY A 33 6.96 -5.86 2.72
N ARG A 34 7.79 -5.07 3.39
CA ARG A 34 7.36 -3.74 3.81
C ARG A 34 7.62 -2.70 2.73
N MET A 35 6.66 -1.83 2.51
CA MET A 35 6.83 -0.66 1.67
C MET A 35 6.62 0.61 2.48
N SER A 36 7.11 1.75 1.97
CA SER A 36 6.88 3.02 2.63
C SER A 36 5.39 3.38 2.56
N GLU A 37 4.98 4.31 3.40
CA GLU A 37 3.60 4.81 3.39
C GLU A 37 3.23 5.36 2.01
N GLN A 38 4.11 6.16 1.42
CA GLN A 38 3.89 6.73 0.09
C GLN A 38 3.77 5.67 -1.00
N GLU A 39 4.63 4.66 -0.97
CA GLU A 39 4.55 3.56 -1.92
C GLU A 39 3.26 2.76 -1.78
N PHE A 40 2.80 2.59 -0.55
CA PHE A 40 1.53 1.91 -0.28
C PHE A 40 0.35 2.71 -0.85
N GLU A 41 0.34 4.03 -0.63
CA GLU A 41 -0.66 4.93 -1.20
C GLU A 41 -0.65 4.89 -2.73
N ASP A 42 0.53 4.88 -3.34
CA ASP A 42 0.69 4.82 -4.79
C ASP A 42 0.10 3.51 -5.35
N VAL A 43 0.33 2.39 -4.68
CA VAL A 43 -0.21 1.09 -5.11
C VAL A 43 -1.74 1.08 -4.97
N VAL A 44 -2.29 1.63 -3.91
CA VAL A 44 -3.74 1.77 -3.76
C VAL A 44 -4.32 2.64 -4.88
N GLY A 45 -3.66 3.75 -5.20
CA GLY A 45 -4.05 4.62 -6.30
C GLY A 45 -4.02 3.90 -7.65
N ASP A 46 -2.98 3.14 -7.92
CA ASP A 46 -2.84 2.34 -9.14
C ASP A 46 -3.93 1.27 -9.24
N ALA A 47 -4.31 0.67 -8.12
CA ALA A 47 -5.40 -0.29 -8.07
C ALA A 47 -6.74 0.35 -8.43
N LEU A 48 -7.00 1.54 -7.90
CA LEU A 48 -8.20 2.30 -8.22
C LEU A 48 -8.25 2.69 -9.71
N ASP A 49 -7.10 3.00 -10.30
CA ASP A 49 -7.00 3.34 -11.72
C ASP A 49 -7.30 2.15 -12.65
N GLN A 50 -7.23 0.93 -12.14
CA GLN A 50 -7.61 -0.27 -12.90
C GLN A 50 -9.12 -0.46 -13.01
N ILE A 51 -9.88 0.25 -12.19
CA ILE A 51 -11.34 0.17 -12.20
C ILE A 51 -11.85 0.91 -13.45
N PRO A 52 -12.76 0.31 -14.22
CA PRO A 52 -13.33 0.98 -15.39
C PRO A 52 -13.92 2.35 -15.04
N ALA A 53 -13.73 3.32 -15.92
CA ALA A 53 -14.18 4.70 -15.70
C ALA A 53 -15.68 4.80 -15.38
N ASP A 54 -16.49 3.97 -16.01
CA ASP A 54 -17.93 3.94 -15.78
C ASP A 54 -18.27 3.60 -14.32
N LEU A 55 -17.49 2.70 -13.73
CA LEU A 55 -17.67 2.32 -12.33
C LEU A 55 -17.09 3.38 -11.40
N THR A 56 -15.95 3.97 -11.76
CA THR A 56 -15.34 5.03 -10.95
C THR A 56 -16.27 6.25 -10.88
N GLU A 57 -16.92 6.60 -11.98
CA GLU A 57 -17.90 7.70 -12.01
C GLU A 57 -19.13 7.39 -11.14
N ALA A 58 -19.50 6.11 -11.04
CA ALA A 58 -20.61 5.67 -10.21
C ALA A 58 -20.25 5.59 -8.72
N MET A 59 -18.96 5.66 -8.39
CA MET A 59 -18.50 5.71 -6.99
C MET A 59 -18.63 7.12 -6.42
N ASP A 60 -19.85 7.64 -6.44
CA ASP A 60 -20.11 8.97 -5.90
C ASP A 60 -20.14 8.90 -4.38
N ASN A 61 -19.48 9.86 -3.75
CA ASN A 61 -19.45 9.97 -2.29
C ASN A 61 -18.82 8.75 -1.59
N VAL A 62 -17.72 8.23 -2.14
CA VAL A 62 -16.92 7.16 -1.53
C VAL A 62 -15.54 7.69 -1.19
N VAL A 63 -15.05 7.39 0.01
CA VAL A 63 -13.72 7.76 0.47
C VAL A 63 -12.90 6.51 0.70
N VAL A 64 -11.69 6.48 0.17
CA VAL A 64 -10.74 5.39 0.41
C VAL A 64 -9.73 5.85 1.45
N LEU A 65 -9.61 5.10 2.54
CA LEU A 65 -8.76 5.42 3.67
C LEU A 65 -7.78 4.26 3.94
N ILE A 66 -6.54 4.61 4.17
CA ILE A 66 -5.52 3.64 4.56
C ILE A 66 -5.29 3.80 6.06
N GLN A 67 -5.39 2.71 6.79
CA GLN A 67 -5.13 2.65 8.22
C GLN A 67 -4.07 1.59 8.51
N ASP A 68 -3.33 1.78 9.59
CA ASP A 68 -2.30 0.80 9.97
C ASP A 68 -2.93 -0.49 10.48
N GLU A 69 -3.92 -0.39 11.35
CA GLU A 69 -4.62 -1.54 11.93
C GLU A 69 -6.12 -1.26 12.00
N PRO A 70 -6.96 -2.29 11.86
CA PRO A 70 -8.39 -2.11 12.04
C PRO A 70 -8.74 -1.89 13.52
N ASP A 71 -9.81 -1.13 13.76
CA ASP A 71 -10.30 -0.96 15.11
C ASP A 71 -10.91 -2.27 15.63
N PRO A 72 -10.70 -2.62 16.89
CA PRO A 72 -11.26 -3.85 17.48
C PRO A 72 -12.78 -3.96 17.33
N GLU A 73 -13.49 -2.84 17.26
CA GLU A 73 -14.94 -2.81 17.08
C GLU A 73 -15.37 -3.29 15.68
N MET A 74 -14.47 -3.27 14.71
CA MET A 74 -14.70 -3.72 13.34
C MET A 74 -14.45 -5.22 13.18
N LEU A 75 -13.88 -5.87 14.19
CA LEU A 75 -13.37 -7.23 14.11
C LEU A 75 -14.25 -8.23 14.83
N THR A 76 -14.39 -9.40 14.24
CA THR A 76 -14.97 -10.57 14.91
C THR A 76 -13.85 -11.41 15.51
N ASP A 77 -14.20 -12.39 16.34
CA ASP A 77 -13.22 -13.28 16.97
C ASP A 77 -12.44 -14.11 15.93
N GLU A 78 -12.99 -14.29 14.75
CA GLU A 78 -12.38 -15.07 13.67
C GLU A 78 -11.32 -14.27 12.88
N GLU A 79 -11.31 -12.96 13.06
CA GLU A 79 -10.40 -12.05 12.33
C GLU A 79 -9.13 -11.73 13.11
N TYR A 80 -8.70 -12.69 13.93
CA TYR A 80 -7.42 -12.62 14.63
C TYR A 80 -6.59 -13.87 14.34
N ASP A 81 -5.27 -13.68 14.21
CA ASP A 81 -4.35 -14.80 14.07
C ASP A 81 -4.04 -15.44 15.42
N GLU A 82 -3.26 -16.52 15.41
CA GLU A 82 -2.88 -17.23 16.63
C GLU A 82 -2.10 -16.36 17.63
N ALA A 83 -1.49 -15.27 17.16
CA ALA A 83 -0.78 -14.33 18.00
C ALA A 83 -1.68 -13.17 18.49
N GLY A 84 -2.96 -13.21 18.15
CA GLY A 84 -3.92 -12.17 18.54
C GLY A 84 -3.81 -10.90 17.72
N ARG A 85 -3.28 -10.98 16.50
CA ARG A 85 -3.15 -9.83 15.61
C ARG A 85 -4.28 -9.84 14.56
N PRO A 86 -4.83 -8.67 14.21
CA PRO A 86 -5.87 -8.59 13.20
C PRO A 86 -5.43 -9.15 11.84
N THR A 87 -6.35 -9.84 11.18
CA THR A 87 -6.15 -10.42 9.85
C THR A 87 -7.02 -9.78 8.76
N LEU A 88 -7.93 -8.88 9.13
CA LEU A 88 -8.79 -8.19 8.17
C LEU A 88 -7.95 -7.28 7.27
N LEU A 89 -7.99 -7.51 5.96
CA LEU A 89 -7.17 -6.79 4.99
C LEU A 89 -7.81 -5.49 4.52
N GLY A 90 -9.12 -5.47 4.40
CA GLY A 90 -9.92 -4.31 4.00
C GLY A 90 -11.33 -4.41 4.53
N LEU A 91 -12.07 -3.32 4.40
CA LEU A 91 -13.46 -3.26 4.81
C LEU A 91 -14.22 -2.18 4.05
N TYR A 92 -15.33 -2.56 3.44
CA TYR A 92 -16.30 -1.59 2.94
C TYR A 92 -17.29 -1.24 4.07
N ASP A 93 -17.33 0.03 4.42
CA ASP A 93 -18.22 0.56 5.45
C ASP A 93 -19.20 1.55 4.82
N GLY A 94 -20.37 1.09 4.50
CA GLY A 94 -21.40 1.87 3.84
C GLY A 94 -22.62 1.02 3.51
N VAL A 95 -23.48 1.56 2.64
CA VAL A 95 -24.66 0.86 2.14
C VAL A 95 -24.48 0.61 0.65
N PRO A 96 -24.41 -0.65 0.21
CA PRO A 96 -24.24 -0.96 -1.20
C PRO A 96 -25.27 -0.27 -2.09
N LEU A 97 -24.89 0.12 -3.29
CA LEU A 97 -25.78 0.82 -4.24
C LEU A 97 -27.07 0.03 -4.50
N THR A 98 -26.99 -1.29 -4.47
CA THR A 98 -28.13 -2.19 -4.71
C THR A 98 -29.14 -2.18 -3.56
N GLU A 99 -28.74 -1.72 -2.38
CA GLU A 99 -29.60 -1.69 -1.18
C GLU A 99 -30.14 -0.30 -0.88
N ARG A 100 -29.83 0.68 -1.73
CA ARG A 100 -30.32 2.05 -1.57
C ARG A 100 -31.68 2.20 -2.24
N ASP A 101 -32.65 2.71 -1.49
CA ASP A 101 -33.97 3.03 -2.05
C ASP A 101 -34.05 4.50 -2.47
N GLU A 102 -35.18 4.88 -3.09
CA GLU A 102 -35.40 6.24 -3.57
C GLU A 102 -35.40 7.29 -2.47
N GLY A 103 -35.57 6.88 -1.23
CA GLY A 103 -35.57 7.77 -0.06
C GLY A 103 -34.19 7.91 0.57
N TRP A 104 -33.18 7.26 0.01
CA TRP A 104 -31.85 7.29 0.58
C TRP A 104 -31.24 8.70 0.50
N SER A 105 -30.98 9.27 1.67
CA SER A 105 -30.30 10.56 1.77
C SER A 105 -28.89 10.32 2.27
N MET A 106 -27.89 10.56 1.41
CA MET A 106 -26.51 10.38 1.78
C MET A 106 -26.04 11.50 2.70
N VAL A 107 -26.01 11.22 4.00
CA VAL A 107 -25.52 12.19 4.97
C VAL A 107 -24.02 12.04 5.17
N LEU A 108 -23.53 10.78 5.12
CA LEU A 108 -22.10 10.47 5.30
C LEU A 108 -21.59 9.70 4.09
N PRO A 109 -20.32 9.92 3.70
CA PRO A 109 -19.72 9.15 2.62
C PRO A 109 -19.54 7.69 3.02
N ASP A 110 -19.65 6.79 2.06
CA ASP A 110 -19.23 5.42 2.23
C ASP A 110 -17.71 5.39 2.35
N ARG A 111 -17.18 4.46 3.12
CA ARG A 111 -15.75 4.34 3.34
C ARG A 111 -15.25 2.98 2.89
N ILE A 112 -14.14 2.99 2.20
CA ILE A 112 -13.36 1.79 1.93
C ILE A 112 -12.09 1.90 2.76
N LEU A 113 -11.90 0.97 3.68
CA LEU A 113 -10.77 0.94 4.58
C LEU A 113 -9.79 -0.13 4.10
N ILE A 114 -8.52 0.22 3.98
CA ILE A 114 -7.44 -0.70 3.61
C ILE A 114 -6.46 -0.74 4.77
N PHE A 115 -6.19 -1.93 5.30
CA PHE A 115 -5.40 -2.11 6.50
C PHE A 115 -3.96 -2.54 6.16
N ARG A 116 -3.04 -1.63 6.35
CA ARG A 116 -1.64 -1.81 6.00
C ARG A 116 -0.96 -2.92 6.81
N GLY A 117 -1.15 -2.93 8.12
CA GLY A 117 -0.53 -3.92 9.01
C GLY A 117 -0.88 -5.35 8.65
N PRO A 118 -2.17 -5.70 8.57
CA PRO A 118 -2.59 -7.03 8.14
C PRO A 118 -2.05 -7.42 6.76
N LEU A 119 -2.11 -6.51 5.78
CA LEU A 119 -1.59 -6.78 4.43
C LEU A 119 -0.09 -7.07 4.44
N GLU A 120 0.70 -6.27 5.15
CA GLU A 120 2.15 -6.50 5.27
C GLU A 120 2.50 -7.80 6.01
N ARG A 121 1.65 -8.23 6.94
CA ARG A 121 1.84 -9.50 7.65
C ARG A 121 1.43 -10.71 6.82
N TRP A 122 0.44 -10.54 5.96
CA TRP A 122 -0.07 -11.60 5.10
C TRP A 122 0.93 -11.95 4.00
N CYS A 123 1.57 -10.95 3.42
CA CYS A 123 2.45 -11.11 2.26
C CYS A 123 3.90 -11.36 2.67
N THR A 124 4.60 -12.18 1.89
CA THR A 124 6.00 -12.53 2.14
C THR A 124 6.96 -11.77 1.22
N SER A 125 6.47 -11.20 0.13
CA SER A 125 7.26 -10.42 -0.82
C SER A 125 6.57 -9.11 -1.17
N ARG A 126 7.34 -8.20 -1.77
CA ARG A 126 6.80 -6.93 -2.25
C ARG A 126 5.81 -7.13 -3.39
N GLU A 127 6.12 -8.04 -4.30
CA GLU A 127 5.27 -8.35 -5.44
C GLU A 127 3.93 -8.90 -4.98
N GLU A 128 3.97 -9.82 -4.03
CA GLU A 128 2.77 -10.37 -3.42
C GLU A 128 1.95 -9.29 -2.72
N LEU A 129 2.61 -8.36 -2.03
CA LEU A 129 1.94 -7.25 -1.37
C LEU A 129 1.23 -6.33 -2.37
N VAL A 130 1.84 -6.02 -3.51
CA VAL A 130 1.22 -5.20 -4.56
C VAL A 130 -0.01 -5.90 -5.13
N GLU A 131 0.07 -7.20 -5.38
CA GLU A 131 -1.05 -7.98 -5.86
C GLU A 131 -2.19 -8.01 -4.84
N GLU A 132 -1.87 -8.27 -3.58
CA GLU A 132 -2.87 -8.37 -2.52
C GLU A 132 -3.56 -7.04 -2.23
N ILE A 133 -2.81 -5.93 -2.24
CA ILE A 133 -3.41 -4.59 -2.14
C ILE A 133 -4.42 -4.38 -3.27
N THR A 134 -4.02 -4.74 -4.51
CA THR A 134 -4.87 -4.57 -5.68
C THR A 134 -6.16 -5.38 -5.56
N VAL A 135 -6.04 -6.65 -5.17
CA VAL A 135 -7.19 -7.53 -4.98
C VAL A 135 -8.10 -6.99 -3.88
N THR A 136 -7.52 -6.58 -2.75
CA THR A 136 -8.29 -6.04 -1.63
C THR A 136 -9.07 -4.79 -2.02
N VAL A 137 -8.42 -3.84 -2.71
CA VAL A 137 -9.09 -2.61 -3.17
C VAL A 137 -10.26 -2.93 -4.08
N ILE A 138 -10.04 -3.80 -5.07
CA ILE A 138 -11.09 -4.18 -6.03
C ILE A 138 -12.23 -4.91 -5.32
N HIS A 139 -11.90 -5.77 -4.37
CA HIS A 139 -12.87 -6.51 -3.57
C HIS A 139 -13.80 -5.56 -2.80
N GLU A 140 -13.24 -4.57 -2.10
CA GLU A 140 -14.04 -3.62 -1.33
C GLU A 140 -14.86 -2.68 -2.23
N VAL A 141 -14.31 -2.30 -3.38
CA VAL A 141 -15.08 -1.54 -4.38
C VAL A 141 -16.25 -2.36 -4.90
N ALA A 142 -16.05 -3.65 -5.13
CA ALA A 142 -17.11 -4.54 -5.58
C ALA A 142 -18.27 -4.61 -4.58
N HIS A 143 -17.99 -4.59 -3.28
CA HIS A 143 -19.02 -4.53 -2.25
C HIS A 143 -19.85 -3.25 -2.34
N HIS A 144 -19.24 -2.12 -2.67
CA HIS A 144 -19.97 -0.87 -2.89
C HIS A 144 -21.01 -1.04 -4.02
N PHE A 145 -20.69 -1.83 -5.04
CA PHE A 145 -21.62 -2.12 -6.14
C PHE A 145 -22.60 -3.25 -5.83
N GLY A 146 -22.55 -3.79 -4.63
CA GLY A 146 -23.45 -4.87 -4.22
C GLY A 146 -23.07 -6.24 -4.75
N ILE A 147 -21.82 -6.43 -5.14
CA ILE A 147 -21.32 -7.74 -5.57
C ILE A 147 -20.90 -8.51 -4.32
N PRO A 148 -21.55 -9.65 -4.01
CA PRO A 148 -21.21 -10.43 -2.82
C PRO A 148 -19.93 -11.26 -3.04
N ASP A 149 -19.35 -11.71 -1.94
CA ASP A 149 -18.12 -12.53 -1.95
C ASP A 149 -18.25 -13.77 -2.84
N GLU A 150 -19.38 -14.44 -2.80
CA GLU A 150 -19.63 -15.63 -3.63
C GLU A 150 -19.43 -15.32 -5.12
N ARG A 151 -19.88 -14.15 -5.57
CA ARG A 151 -19.74 -13.74 -6.95
C ARG A 151 -18.31 -13.32 -7.28
N LEU A 152 -17.61 -12.70 -6.35
CA LEU A 152 -16.19 -12.35 -6.50
C LEU A 152 -15.33 -13.60 -6.65
N HIS A 153 -15.60 -14.61 -5.82
CA HIS A 153 -14.96 -15.91 -5.91
C HIS A 153 -15.15 -16.56 -7.28
N GLU A 154 -16.39 -16.55 -7.82
CA GLU A 154 -16.68 -17.06 -9.16
C GLU A 154 -15.91 -16.32 -10.26
N LEU A 155 -15.65 -15.02 -10.06
CA LEU A 155 -14.94 -14.17 -10.99
C LEU A 155 -13.42 -14.24 -10.83
N GLY A 156 -12.93 -14.94 -9.80
CA GLY A 156 -11.50 -15.07 -9.52
C GLY A 156 -10.88 -13.88 -8.82
N TRP A 157 -11.69 -13.11 -8.09
CA TRP A 157 -11.23 -11.97 -7.32
C TRP A 157 -11.34 -12.27 -5.83
N GLU A 158 -10.44 -13.09 -5.32
CA GLU A 158 -10.36 -13.42 -3.89
C GLU A 158 -9.18 -12.75 -3.24
#